data_fca104893adecf181f5c330654c873b9
#
_entry.id   fca104893adecf181f5c330654c873b9
#
_cell.length_a   1.000
_cell.length_b   1.000
_cell.length_c   1.000
_cell.angle_alpha   90.00
_cell.angle_beta   90.00
_cell.angle_gamma   90.00
#
_symmetry.space_group_name_H-M   'P 1'
#
loop_
_entity.id
_entity.type
_entity.pdbx_description
1 polymer ?
#
loop_
_entity_poly.entity_id
_entity_poly.type
_entity_poly.pdbx_seq_one_letter_code
_entity_poly.pdbx_strand_id
1 'polypeptide(L)'
;MGDALRFRNRYRIPSARLTAWDYRQPGMYFVTICTYGRDACLGEVEGGEVRLSPYGEIVAREWQRIPGRHPQVKLDTWIVMPDHLHGILLFESASVPLGTAVGQFKSKSTKAIRGFGYRGFDWQERFHDHIIENLKELERVRTYIHQNPVRWEARRNQKDAHGTSPLSHRDTGP
;
A
#
# COMPACT_ATOMS: atom_id res chain seq x y z
N MET A 1 22.92 3.61 -20.42
CA MET A 1 23.27 4.21 -19.12
C MET A 1 22.13 5.17 -18.76
N GLY A 2 21.18 4.74 -17.98
CA GLY A 2 20.06 5.55 -17.54
C GLY A 2 20.10 5.71 -16.03
N ASP A 3 20.43 6.91 -15.61
CA ASP A 3 20.52 7.31 -14.21
C ASP A 3 19.10 7.31 -13.64
N ALA A 4 18.79 6.35 -12.77
CA ALA A 4 17.50 6.25 -12.12
C ALA A 4 17.36 7.43 -11.16
N LEU A 5 16.50 8.36 -11.48
CA LEU A 5 16.17 9.58 -10.75
C LEU A 5 15.92 9.29 -9.27
N ARG A 6 16.95 9.48 -8.44
CA ARG A 6 16.88 9.49 -6.98
C ARG A 6 16.32 10.83 -6.52
N PHE A 7 15.07 10.86 -6.07
CA PHE A 7 14.56 11.98 -5.32
C PHE A 7 14.62 11.66 -3.82
N ARG A 8 15.47 12.34 -3.07
CA ARG A 8 15.64 12.26 -1.60
C ARG A 8 15.89 10.86 -1.05
N ASN A 9 16.79 10.08 -1.66
CA ASN A 9 17.21 8.74 -1.18
C ASN A 9 16.03 7.75 -0.96
N ARG A 10 14.89 7.96 -1.59
CA ARG A 10 13.72 7.06 -1.56
C ARG A 10 13.56 6.41 -2.93
N TYR A 11 13.39 5.10 -2.94
CA TYR A 11 12.91 4.41 -4.12
C TYR A 11 11.54 4.99 -4.48
N ARG A 12 11.51 5.93 -5.39
CA ARG A 12 10.32 6.20 -6.16
C ARG A 12 10.22 5.07 -7.17
N ILE A 13 9.32 4.13 -6.94
CA ILE A 13 8.81 3.31 -8.02
C ILE A 13 8.15 4.30 -8.96
N PRO A 14 8.63 4.48 -10.21
CA PRO A 14 7.98 5.37 -11.14
C PRO A 14 6.54 4.86 -11.32
N SER A 15 5.57 5.63 -10.92
CA SER A 15 4.17 5.44 -11.29
C SER A 15 3.98 5.88 -12.74
N ALA A 16 4.81 5.37 -13.62
CA ALA A 16 4.55 5.40 -15.04
C ALA A 16 3.95 4.05 -15.38
N ARG A 17 2.61 3.97 -15.49
CA ARG A 17 2.03 2.95 -16.35
C ARG A 17 2.85 2.98 -17.62
N LEU A 18 3.58 1.90 -17.87
CA LEU A 18 4.27 1.73 -19.12
C LEU A 18 3.19 1.85 -20.21
N THR A 19 3.16 2.96 -20.90
CA THR A 19 2.17 3.27 -21.95
C THR A 19 2.14 2.20 -23.06
N ALA A 20 3.16 1.35 -23.12
CA ALA A 20 3.29 0.24 -24.06
C ALA A 20 2.89 -1.12 -23.47
N TRP A 21 2.57 -1.23 -22.16
CA TRP A 21 2.21 -2.51 -21.55
C TRP A 21 0.69 -2.68 -21.50
N ASP A 22 0.22 -3.79 -22.04
CA ASP A 22 -1.18 -4.17 -21.92
C ASP A 22 -1.42 -4.86 -20.56
N TYR A 23 -1.98 -4.13 -19.60
CA TYR A 23 -2.36 -4.61 -18.27
C TYR A 23 -3.46 -5.70 -18.25
N ARG A 24 -3.86 -6.18 -19.43
CA ARG A 24 -4.65 -7.40 -19.60
C ARG A 24 -3.78 -8.64 -19.73
N GLN A 25 -2.47 -8.49 -19.92
CA GLN A 25 -1.55 -9.61 -20.07
C GLN A 25 -1.42 -10.40 -18.77
N PRO A 26 -1.27 -11.74 -18.83
CA PRO A 26 -0.84 -12.53 -17.68
C PRO A 26 0.47 -11.97 -17.12
N GLY A 27 0.60 -12.02 -15.80
CA GLY A 27 1.81 -11.49 -15.15
C GLY A 27 1.64 -11.29 -13.66
N MET A 28 2.72 -10.90 -13.01
CA MET A 28 2.75 -10.57 -11.60
C MET A 28 2.85 -9.05 -11.45
N TYR A 29 1.98 -8.50 -10.64
CA TYR A 29 1.89 -7.07 -10.39
C TYR A 29 2.01 -6.78 -8.90
N PHE A 30 3.00 -5.99 -8.52
CA PHE A 30 3.06 -5.38 -7.20
C PHE A 30 2.21 -4.12 -7.20
N VAL A 31 1.32 -3.98 -6.21
CA VAL A 31 0.47 -2.81 -6.08
C VAL A 31 0.61 -2.17 -4.71
N THR A 32 0.45 -0.84 -4.68
CA THR A 32 0.33 -0.04 -3.46
C THR A 32 -0.94 0.79 -3.54
N ILE A 33 -1.86 0.57 -2.62
CA ILE A 33 -3.16 1.24 -2.58
C ILE A 33 -3.22 2.04 -1.28
N CYS A 34 -3.28 3.36 -1.37
CA CYS A 34 -3.25 4.26 -0.22
C CYS A 34 -4.64 4.77 0.14
N THR A 35 -4.89 4.95 1.44
CA THR A 35 -6.07 5.68 1.93
C THR A 35 -6.04 7.13 1.46
N TYR A 36 -7.20 7.73 1.29
CA TYR A 36 -7.30 9.17 0.97
C TYR A 36 -6.63 10.00 2.05
N GLY A 37 -5.84 10.99 1.66
CA GLY A 37 -5.09 11.81 2.61
C GLY A 37 -4.03 11.09 3.44
N ARG A 38 -3.75 9.80 3.17
CA ARG A 38 -2.85 8.96 3.98
C ARG A 38 -3.36 8.79 5.41
N ASP A 39 -4.68 8.71 5.56
CA ASP A 39 -5.34 8.47 6.84
C ASP A 39 -4.95 7.09 7.40
N ALA A 40 -4.35 7.10 8.58
CA ALA A 40 -3.83 5.90 9.26
C ALA A 40 -4.92 5.15 10.05
N CYS A 41 -6.07 4.91 9.42
CA CYS A 41 -7.23 4.30 10.06
C CYS A 41 -7.27 2.77 10.03
N LEU A 42 -6.37 2.12 9.27
CA LEU A 42 -6.42 0.67 9.05
C LEU A 42 -5.71 -0.14 10.14
N GLY A 43 -4.96 0.50 11.04
CA GLY A 43 -4.26 -0.16 12.13
C GLY A 43 -3.09 0.64 12.67
N GLU A 44 -2.29 -0.02 13.48
CA GLU A 44 -1.09 0.53 14.11
C GLU A 44 0.09 -0.42 13.90
N VAL A 45 1.31 0.11 13.97
CA VAL A 45 2.53 -0.69 13.99
C VAL A 45 3.19 -0.54 15.34
N GLU A 46 3.42 -1.66 15.99
CA GLU A 46 4.09 -1.76 17.28
C GLU A 46 5.06 -2.96 17.28
N GLY A 47 6.31 -2.72 17.68
CA GLY A 47 7.33 -3.77 17.71
C GLY A 47 7.61 -4.41 16.34
N GLY A 48 7.45 -3.65 15.24
CA GLY A 48 7.64 -4.16 13.89
C GLY A 48 6.50 -5.04 13.36
N GLU A 49 5.38 -5.14 14.08
CA GLU A 49 4.19 -5.90 13.68
C GLU A 49 2.99 -4.97 13.46
N VAL A 50 2.09 -5.36 12.58
CA VAL A 50 0.85 -4.61 12.33
C VAL A 50 -0.28 -5.19 13.17
N ARG A 51 -0.92 -4.35 13.97
CA ARG A 51 -2.20 -4.63 14.60
C ARG A 51 -3.30 -3.93 13.79
N LEU A 52 -4.15 -4.71 13.15
CA LEU A 52 -5.24 -4.16 12.33
C LEU A 52 -6.34 -3.57 13.20
N SER A 53 -6.90 -2.45 12.76
CA SER A 53 -8.17 -1.94 13.23
C SER A 53 -9.33 -2.76 12.64
N PRO A 54 -10.58 -2.59 13.13
CA PRO A 54 -11.75 -3.19 12.48
C PRO A 54 -11.86 -2.83 10.98
N TYR A 55 -11.40 -1.65 10.59
CA TYR A 55 -11.37 -1.24 9.17
C TYR A 55 -10.27 -1.98 8.40
N GLY A 56 -9.09 -2.16 8.99
CA GLY A 56 -8.02 -2.97 8.41
C GLY A 56 -8.40 -4.43 8.21
N GLU A 57 -9.15 -5.00 9.17
CA GLU A 57 -9.71 -6.35 9.05
C GLU A 57 -10.69 -6.47 7.86
N ILE A 58 -11.51 -5.43 7.64
CA ILE A 58 -12.40 -5.38 6.48
C ILE A 58 -11.57 -5.34 5.19
N VAL A 59 -10.52 -4.52 5.14
CA VAL A 59 -9.61 -4.43 3.99
C VAL A 59 -8.95 -5.78 3.71
N ALA A 60 -8.38 -6.43 4.72
CA ALA A 60 -7.76 -7.75 4.61
C ALA A 60 -8.72 -8.79 4.04
N ARG A 61 -9.94 -8.86 4.58
CA ARG A 61 -10.98 -9.77 4.12
C ARG A 61 -11.41 -9.50 2.67
N GLU A 62 -11.57 -8.23 2.28
CA GLU A 62 -11.95 -7.89 0.91
C GLU A 62 -10.83 -8.15 -0.09
N TRP A 63 -9.56 -8.01 0.32
CA TRP A 63 -8.39 -8.40 -0.47
C TRP A 63 -8.39 -9.91 -0.73
N GLN A 64 -8.54 -10.71 0.30
CA GLN A 64 -8.61 -12.17 0.20
C GLN A 64 -9.77 -12.70 -0.67
N ARG A 65 -10.80 -11.88 -0.89
CA ARG A 65 -11.94 -12.22 -1.75
C ARG A 65 -11.71 -11.97 -3.25
N ILE A 66 -10.56 -11.38 -3.63
CA ILE A 66 -10.26 -11.13 -5.05
C ILE A 66 -10.28 -12.42 -5.87
N PRO A 67 -9.62 -13.54 -5.48
CA PRO A 67 -9.67 -14.78 -6.25
C PRO A 67 -11.09 -15.35 -6.41
N GLY A 68 -11.95 -15.18 -5.41
CA GLY A 68 -13.35 -15.64 -5.49
C GLY A 68 -14.18 -14.86 -6.52
N ARG A 69 -13.81 -13.61 -6.82
CA ARG A 69 -14.43 -12.77 -7.85
C ARG A 69 -13.78 -12.94 -9.22
N HIS A 70 -12.50 -13.23 -9.20
CA HIS A 70 -11.63 -13.36 -10.36
C HIS A 70 -10.79 -14.64 -10.23
N PRO A 71 -11.32 -15.82 -10.60
CA PRO A 71 -10.65 -17.11 -10.38
C PRO A 71 -9.26 -17.24 -11.02
N GLN A 72 -8.97 -16.44 -12.06
CA GLN A 72 -7.70 -16.36 -12.75
C GLN A 72 -6.69 -15.41 -12.05
N VAL A 73 -7.08 -14.76 -10.95
CA VAL A 73 -6.21 -13.90 -10.15
C VAL A 73 -5.86 -14.60 -8.86
N LYS A 74 -4.57 -14.80 -8.61
CA LYS A 74 -4.07 -15.36 -7.34
C LYS A 74 -3.40 -14.27 -6.52
N LEU A 75 -3.48 -14.42 -5.21
CA LEU A 75 -2.76 -13.56 -4.27
C LEU A 75 -1.41 -14.21 -3.95
N ASP A 76 -0.36 -13.41 -3.96
CA ASP A 76 0.92 -13.74 -3.36
C ASP A 76 1.08 -12.96 -2.04
N THR A 77 2.28 -12.56 -1.67
CA THR A 77 2.55 -11.80 -0.46
C THR A 77 1.84 -10.44 -0.44
N TRP A 78 1.22 -10.13 0.68
CA TRP A 78 0.54 -8.84 0.88
C TRP A 78 0.53 -8.45 2.36
N ILE A 79 0.31 -7.15 2.63
CA ILE A 79 0.17 -6.60 3.97
C ILE A 79 -0.74 -5.37 3.97
N VAL A 80 -1.58 -5.25 4.98
CA VAL A 80 -2.31 -4.02 5.29
C VAL A 80 -1.49 -3.23 6.28
N MET A 81 -1.13 -2.01 5.92
CA MET A 81 -0.41 -1.04 6.75
C MET A 81 -1.40 0.02 7.28
N PRO A 82 -1.03 0.85 8.26
CA PRO A 82 -1.97 1.82 8.82
C PRO A 82 -2.70 2.71 7.80
N ASP A 83 -2.04 3.12 6.73
CA ASP A 83 -2.57 4.06 5.72
C ASP A 83 -2.49 3.54 4.27
N HIS A 84 -2.16 2.27 4.06
CA HIS A 84 -2.08 1.67 2.73
C HIS A 84 -2.07 0.14 2.79
N LEU A 85 -2.25 -0.46 1.61
CA LEU A 85 -2.03 -1.89 1.39
C LEU A 85 -0.93 -2.07 0.35
N HIS A 86 -0.02 -3.00 0.60
CA HIS A 86 0.88 -3.57 -0.40
C HIS A 86 0.44 -5.00 -0.73
N GLY A 87 0.48 -5.37 -2.00
CA GLY A 87 0.19 -6.75 -2.39
C GLY A 87 0.73 -7.12 -3.76
N ILE A 88 0.95 -8.41 -3.96
CA ILE A 88 1.30 -9.00 -5.25
C ILE A 88 0.10 -9.77 -5.76
N LEU A 89 -0.32 -9.46 -6.99
CA LEU A 89 -1.37 -10.14 -7.72
C LEU A 89 -0.77 -10.89 -8.91
N LEU A 90 -1.06 -12.18 -9.02
CA LEU A 90 -0.71 -13.01 -10.17
C LEU A 90 -1.94 -13.20 -11.05
N PHE A 91 -1.87 -12.75 -12.29
CA PHE A 91 -2.88 -12.94 -13.33
C PHE A 91 -2.47 -14.11 -14.22
N GLU A 92 -3.23 -15.19 -14.21
CA GLU A 92 -2.95 -16.40 -15.00
C GLU A 92 -3.44 -16.29 -16.45
N SER A 93 -4.37 -15.37 -16.71
CA SER A 93 -4.91 -15.12 -18.05
C SER A 93 -5.31 -13.66 -18.24
N ALA A 94 -5.49 -13.27 -19.50
CA ALA A 94 -5.84 -11.91 -19.92
C ALA A 94 -7.34 -11.54 -19.73
N SER A 95 -8.08 -12.22 -18.86
CA SER A 95 -9.53 -12.10 -18.75
C SER A 95 -10.03 -10.89 -17.98
N VAL A 96 -9.24 -10.34 -17.08
CA VAL A 96 -9.59 -9.14 -16.32
C VAL A 96 -8.40 -8.19 -16.21
N PRO A 97 -8.55 -6.89 -16.52
CA PRO A 97 -7.49 -5.90 -16.33
C PRO A 97 -7.17 -5.69 -14.84
N LEU A 98 -5.89 -5.44 -14.52
CA LEU A 98 -5.44 -5.10 -13.17
C LEU A 98 -6.29 -3.97 -12.54
N GLY A 99 -6.55 -2.90 -13.30
CA GLY A 99 -7.34 -1.77 -12.84
C GLY A 99 -8.77 -2.13 -12.47
N THR A 100 -9.36 -3.13 -13.13
CA THR A 100 -10.71 -3.64 -12.81
C THR A 100 -10.69 -4.40 -11.48
N ALA A 101 -9.75 -5.31 -11.29
CA ALA A 101 -9.64 -6.09 -10.04
C ALA A 101 -9.41 -5.18 -8.83
N VAL A 102 -8.45 -4.23 -8.94
CA VAL A 102 -8.17 -3.25 -7.88
C VAL A 102 -9.33 -2.29 -7.67
N GLY A 103 -9.97 -1.81 -8.73
CA GLY A 103 -11.14 -0.93 -8.64
C GLY A 103 -12.32 -1.57 -7.91
N GLN A 104 -12.60 -2.84 -8.20
CA GLN A 104 -13.64 -3.60 -7.49
C GLN A 104 -13.29 -3.83 -6.02
N PHE A 105 -12.02 -4.16 -5.71
CA PHE A 105 -11.54 -4.25 -4.34
C PHE A 105 -11.76 -2.93 -3.58
N LYS A 106 -11.33 -1.80 -4.13
CA LYS A 106 -11.50 -0.47 -3.53
C LYS A 106 -12.98 -0.16 -3.28
N SER A 107 -13.83 -0.38 -4.27
CA SER A 107 -15.28 -0.15 -4.15
C SER A 107 -15.93 -1.01 -3.06
N LYS A 108 -15.59 -2.30 -3.00
CA LYS A 108 -16.17 -3.23 -2.00
C LYS A 108 -15.69 -2.92 -0.59
N SER A 109 -14.40 -2.66 -0.39
CA SER A 109 -13.84 -2.30 0.92
C SER A 109 -14.37 -0.95 1.40
N THR A 110 -14.45 0.08 0.53
CA THR A 110 -15.06 1.37 0.87
C THR A 110 -16.51 1.20 1.32
N LYS A 111 -17.33 0.45 0.56
CA LYS A 111 -18.74 0.21 0.93
C LYS A 111 -18.85 -0.48 2.29
N ALA A 112 -18.01 -1.49 2.54
CA ALA A 112 -18.04 -2.25 3.79
C ALA A 112 -17.59 -1.40 4.98
N ILE A 113 -16.51 -0.60 4.84
CA ILE A 113 -16.01 0.30 5.88
C ILE A 113 -17.03 1.39 6.20
N ARG A 114 -17.62 2.02 5.18
CA ARG A 114 -18.67 3.04 5.38
C ARG A 114 -19.91 2.45 6.06
N GLY A 115 -20.28 1.23 5.71
CA GLY A 115 -21.38 0.48 6.35
C GLY A 115 -21.07 0.09 7.80
N PHE A 116 -19.80 -0.09 8.15
CA PHE A 116 -19.33 -0.38 9.51
C PHE A 116 -19.24 0.88 10.40
N GLY A 117 -19.40 2.09 9.82
CA GLY A 117 -19.49 3.34 10.58
C GLY A 117 -18.54 4.46 10.17
N TYR A 118 -17.47 4.19 9.42
CA TYR A 118 -16.58 5.24 8.94
C TYR A 118 -17.06 5.78 7.58
N ARG A 119 -18.05 6.68 7.61
CA ARG A 119 -18.69 7.24 6.40
C ARG A 119 -17.75 8.06 5.52
N GLY A 120 -16.72 8.67 6.10
CA GLY A 120 -15.72 9.48 5.40
C GLY A 120 -14.59 8.69 4.74
N PHE A 121 -14.54 7.37 4.94
CA PHE A 121 -13.45 6.55 4.38
C PHE A 121 -13.44 6.59 2.85
N ASP A 122 -12.25 6.76 2.29
CA ASP A 122 -12.00 6.55 0.87
C ASP A 122 -10.56 6.11 0.61
N TRP A 123 -10.30 5.59 -0.59
CA TRP A 123 -8.98 5.35 -1.14
C TRP A 123 -8.55 6.53 -2.01
N GLN A 124 -7.24 6.76 -2.17
CA GLN A 124 -6.75 7.65 -3.21
C GLN A 124 -7.29 7.18 -4.57
N GLU A 125 -7.60 8.10 -5.47
CA GLU A 125 -8.17 7.80 -6.78
C GLU A 125 -7.31 6.79 -7.57
N ARG A 126 -5.99 7.02 -7.57
CA ARG A 126 -5.01 6.16 -8.24
C ARG A 126 -4.38 5.19 -7.27
N PHE A 127 -3.73 4.17 -7.80
CA PHE A 127 -2.83 3.26 -7.08
C PHE A 127 -1.50 3.18 -7.84
N HIS A 128 -0.44 2.76 -7.13
CA HIS A 128 0.85 2.49 -7.74
C HIS A 128 0.92 1.02 -8.09
N ASP A 129 1.43 0.73 -9.28
CA ASP A 129 1.66 -0.63 -9.75
C ASP A 129 3.05 -0.77 -10.37
N HIS A 130 3.59 -1.97 -10.29
CA HIS A 130 4.86 -2.35 -10.89
C HIS A 130 4.78 -3.80 -11.37
N ILE A 131 5.27 -4.05 -12.59
CA ILE A 131 5.32 -5.38 -13.17
C ILE A 131 6.55 -6.10 -12.64
N ILE A 132 6.35 -7.30 -12.10
CA ILE A 132 7.43 -8.16 -11.64
C ILE A 132 7.88 -9.04 -12.79
N GLU A 133 9.08 -8.80 -13.31
CA GLU A 133 9.57 -9.42 -14.55
C GLU A 133 10.26 -10.77 -14.33
N ASN A 134 10.76 -11.04 -13.12
CA ASN A 134 11.52 -12.26 -12.82
C ASN A 134 11.47 -12.67 -11.36
N LEU A 135 11.91 -13.90 -11.07
CA LEU A 135 11.90 -14.47 -9.71
C LEU A 135 12.78 -13.69 -8.72
N LYS A 136 13.90 -13.14 -9.16
CA LYS A 136 14.78 -12.34 -8.30
C LYS A 136 14.08 -11.06 -7.84
N GLU A 137 13.33 -10.45 -8.71
CA GLU A 137 12.53 -9.26 -8.39
C GLU A 137 11.35 -9.62 -7.48
N LEU A 138 10.68 -10.74 -7.75
CA LEU A 138 9.62 -11.25 -6.89
C LEU A 138 10.10 -11.41 -5.43
N GLU A 139 11.25 -12.04 -5.21
CA GLU A 139 11.80 -12.21 -3.87
C GLU A 139 12.16 -10.86 -3.21
N ARG A 140 12.67 -9.89 -3.98
CA ARG A 140 12.92 -8.54 -3.46
C ARG A 140 11.62 -7.86 -3.02
N VAL A 141 10.57 -7.97 -3.81
CA VAL A 141 9.26 -7.36 -3.49
C VAL A 141 8.63 -8.04 -2.27
N ARG A 142 8.68 -9.37 -2.18
CA ARG A 142 8.23 -10.13 -1.00
C ARG A 142 8.95 -9.66 0.26
N THR A 143 10.28 -9.59 0.21
CA THR A 143 11.11 -9.09 1.31
C THR A 143 10.74 -7.64 1.68
N TYR A 144 10.52 -6.78 0.68
CA TYR A 144 10.07 -5.40 0.91
C TYR A 144 8.73 -5.34 1.64
N ILE A 145 7.76 -6.16 1.24
CA ILE A 145 6.45 -6.24 1.89
C ILE A 145 6.59 -6.69 3.35
N HIS A 146 7.33 -7.75 3.61
CA HIS A 146 7.56 -8.27 4.97
C HIS A 146 8.27 -7.27 5.89
N GLN A 147 9.23 -6.51 5.36
CA GLN A 147 9.98 -5.52 6.13
C GLN A 147 9.24 -4.18 6.31
N ASN A 148 8.07 -4.02 5.69
CA ASN A 148 7.37 -2.73 5.69
C ASN A 148 6.99 -2.24 7.09
N PRO A 149 6.50 -3.08 8.04
CA PRO A 149 6.19 -2.64 9.38
C PRO A 149 7.40 -2.08 10.13
N VAL A 150 8.53 -2.78 10.11
CA VAL A 150 9.78 -2.33 10.76
C VAL A 150 10.24 -0.99 10.17
N ARG A 151 10.17 -0.84 8.84
CA ARG A 151 10.52 0.42 8.16
C ARG A 151 9.55 1.55 8.48
N TRP A 152 8.28 1.23 8.67
CA TRP A 152 7.27 2.20 9.08
C TRP A 152 7.56 2.76 10.47
N GLU A 153 7.79 1.88 11.43
CA GLU A 153 8.10 2.24 12.82
C GLU A 153 9.39 3.06 12.92
N ALA A 154 10.45 2.65 12.23
CA ALA A 154 11.70 3.40 12.19
C ALA A 154 11.50 4.85 11.65
N ARG A 155 10.67 5.02 10.61
CA ARG A 155 10.35 6.35 10.06
C ARG A 155 9.51 7.20 11.00
N ARG A 156 8.59 6.60 11.76
CA ARG A 156 7.78 7.29 12.77
C ARG A 156 8.67 7.80 13.89
N ASN A 157 9.53 6.95 14.44
CA ASN A 157 10.45 7.30 15.53
C ASN A 157 11.43 8.42 15.11
N GLN A 158 11.90 8.44 13.86
CA GLN A 158 12.73 9.53 13.34
C GLN A 158 11.99 10.86 13.25
N LYS A 159 10.70 10.85 12.89
CA LYS A 159 9.88 12.09 12.85
C LYS A 159 9.65 12.65 14.24
N ASP A 160 9.37 11.78 15.20
CA ASP A 160 9.14 12.17 16.59
C ASP A 160 10.42 12.73 17.23
N ALA A 161 11.59 12.16 16.92
CA ALA A 161 12.88 12.66 17.40
C ALA A 161 13.28 14.04 16.82
N HIS A 162 12.79 14.42 15.64
CA HIS A 162 13.04 15.73 15.04
C HIS A 162 11.94 16.76 15.32
N GLY A 163 10.83 16.36 15.90
CA GLY A 163 9.68 17.22 16.25
C GLY A 163 9.77 17.92 17.59
N THR A 164 10.72 17.57 18.45
CA THR A 164 10.97 18.23 19.75
C THR A 164 12.01 19.32 19.60
N SER A 165 11.65 20.47 19.01
CA SER A 165 12.34 21.74 19.28
C SER A 165 11.89 22.22 20.64
N PRO A 166 12.79 22.48 21.60
CA PRO A 166 12.40 23.05 22.89
C PRO A 166 11.87 24.46 22.66
N LEU A 167 10.63 24.69 23.11
CA LEU A 167 10.08 26.02 23.25
C LEU A 167 11.06 26.86 24.10
N SER A 168 11.70 27.81 23.48
CA SER A 168 12.48 28.83 24.16
C SER A 168 11.54 29.59 25.12
N HIS A 169 11.67 29.37 26.40
CA HIS A 169 11.18 30.26 27.43
C HIS A 169 11.81 31.63 27.15
N ARG A 170 10.98 32.56 26.65
CA ARG A 170 11.29 33.98 26.78
C ARG A 170 10.90 34.37 28.22
N ASP A 171 11.93 34.43 29.04
CA ASP A 171 11.88 35.05 30.33
C ASP A 171 11.70 36.57 30.15
N THR A 172 10.53 37.06 30.52
CA THR A 172 10.28 38.51 30.67
C THR A 172 10.21 38.82 32.14
N GLY A 173 11.30 39.19 32.69
CA GLY A 173 11.35 39.85 34.02
C GLY A 173 12.01 41.22 33.92
N PRO A 174 11.93 42.02 34.97
CA PRO A 174 10.98 43.09 35.24
C PRO A 174 11.38 44.41 34.60
#